data_99fbc52913303acf7a7710ea30614931
#
_entry.id   99fbc52913303acf7a7710ea30614931
#
_cell.length_a   1.000
_cell.length_b   1.000
_cell.length_c   1.000
_cell.angle_alpha   90.00
_cell.angle_beta   90.00
_cell.angle_gamma   90.00
#
_symmetry.space_group_name_H-M   'P 1'
#
loop_
_entity.id
_entity.type
_entity.pdbx_description
1 polymer ?
#
loop_
_entity_poly.entity_id
_entity_poly.type
_entity_poly.pdbx_seq_one_letter_code
_entity_poly.pdbx_strand_id
1 'polypeptide(L)'
;MSELLKNQKFGVEVEFTGITREMAANAVREVVGGTISGPRNDCYRTRVIKDSHRRQWKVMRDSSITPKMNVGSANTDEYRVEFVTPPLKYEDIETLQNIIRKFKEIEIGRASCRERV
;
A
#
# COMPACT_ATOMS: atom_id res chain seq x y z
N MET A 1 7.86 12.99 24.93
CA MET A 1 8.44 11.87 24.20
C MET A 1 9.94 11.98 24.21
N SER A 2 10.62 10.88 24.43
CA SER A 2 12.07 10.90 24.53
C SER A 2 12.70 11.10 23.15
N GLU A 3 13.89 11.68 23.15
CA GLU A 3 14.60 11.86 21.91
C GLU A 3 15.00 10.52 21.28
N LEU A 4 15.25 9.53 22.10
CA LEU A 4 15.58 8.21 21.61
C LEU A 4 14.46 7.65 20.73
N LEU A 5 13.23 7.83 21.18
CA LEU A 5 12.08 7.36 20.42
C LEU A 5 11.93 8.14 19.11
N LYS A 6 12.18 9.45 19.14
CA LYS A 6 12.06 10.27 17.94
C LYS A 6 13.09 9.90 16.87
N ASN A 7 14.22 9.38 17.28
CA ASN A 7 15.29 9.05 16.35
C ASN A 7 15.23 7.61 15.86
N GLN A 8 14.37 6.79 16.43
CA GLN A 8 14.23 5.43 15.97
C GLN A 8 13.55 5.38 14.62
N LYS A 9 13.98 4.43 13.81
CA LYS A 9 13.37 4.18 12.52
C LYS A 9 12.62 2.86 12.58
N PHE A 10 11.52 2.80 11.88
CA PHE A 10 10.73 1.58 11.83
C PHE A 10 10.19 1.37 10.41
N GLY A 11 9.96 0.11 10.06
CA GLY A 11 9.33 -0.24 8.80
C GLY A 11 7.97 -0.84 9.08
N VAL A 12 7.05 -0.66 8.16
CA VAL A 12 5.71 -1.20 8.30
C VAL A 12 5.36 -1.97 7.03
N GLU A 13 4.77 -3.14 7.22
CA GLU A 13 4.24 -3.93 6.13
C GLU A 13 2.76 -4.16 6.40
N VAL A 14 1.93 -3.86 5.43
CA VAL A 14 0.48 -4.01 5.56
C VAL A 14 -0.02 -4.87 4.41
N GLU A 15 -0.83 -5.85 4.72
CA GLU A 15 -1.38 -6.75 3.73
C GLU A 15 -2.88 -6.52 3.63
N PHE A 16 -3.39 -6.48 2.40
CA PHE A 16 -4.83 -6.34 2.20
C PHE A 16 -5.25 -6.90 0.85
N THR A 17 -6.55 -7.14 0.74
CA THR A 17 -7.13 -7.77 -0.44
C THR A 17 -8.29 -6.99 -1.06
N GLY A 18 -8.61 -5.83 -0.52
CA GLY A 18 -9.77 -5.06 -0.96
C GLY A 18 -9.52 -4.06 -2.06
N ILE A 19 -8.28 -3.82 -2.42
CA ILE A 19 -7.93 -2.89 -3.49
C ILE A 19 -6.84 -3.51 -4.35
N THR A 20 -6.68 -3.00 -5.56
CA THR A 20 -5.65 -3.52 -6.45
C THR A 20 -4.31 -2.86 -6.16
N ARG A 21 -3.25 -3.46 -6.66
CA ARG A 21 -1.91 -2.88 -6.53
C ARG A 21 -1.83 -1.51 -7.19
N GLU A 22 -2.49 -1.35 -8.33
CA GLU A 22 -2.50 -0.07 -9.02
C GLU A 22 -3.19 1.01 -8.19
N MET A 23 -4.32 0.71 -7.62
CA MET A 23 -5.04 1.64 -6.75
C MET A 23 -4.21 2.02 -5.54
N ALA A 24 -3.55 1.03 -4.94
CA ALA A 24 -2.71 1.29 -3.78
C ALA A 24 -1.54 2.19 -4.14
N ALA A 25 -0.88 1.91 -5.25
CA ALA A 25 0.26 2.73 -5.67
C ALA A 25 -0.15 4.18 -5.92
N ASN A 26 -1.28 4.38 -6.57
CA ASN A 26 -1.79 5.73 -6.83
C ASN A 26 -2.14 6.45 -5.53
N ALA A 27 -2.71 5.74 -4.57
CA ALA A 27 -3.04 6.33 -3.28
C ALA A 27 -1.80 6.78 -2.53
N VAL A 28 -0.75 5.95 -2.54
CA VAL A 28 0.51 6.33 -1.90
C VAL A 28 1.08 7.57 -2.56
N ARG A 29 1.09 7.60 -3.89
CA ARG A 29 1.62 8.75 -4.61
C ARG A 29 0.85 10.02 -4.28
N GLU A 30 -0.45 9.95 -4.11
CA GLU A 30 -1.23 11.13 -3.78
C GLU A 30 -0.86 11.71 -2.42
N VAL A 31 -0.45 10.86 -1.50
CA VAL A 31 -0.08 11.31 -0.16
C VAL A 31 1.37 11.79 -0.11
N VAL A 32 2.29 11.03 -0.69
CA VAL A 32 3.72 11.34 -0.53
C VAL A 32 4.28 12.17 -1.68
N GLY A 33 3.56 12.27 -2.78
CA GLY A 33 4.06 12.93 -3.98
C GLY A 33 5.03 12.03 -4.72
N GLY A 34 5.69 12.58 -5.72
CA GLY A 34 6.71 11.84 -6.43
C GLY A 34 6.18 11.04 -7.60
N THR A 35 6.90 9.99 -7.95
CA THR A 35 6.62 9.23 -9.16
C THR A 35 6.48 7.74 -8.87
N ILE A 36 5.69 7.08 -9.71
CA ILE A 36 5.52 5.63 -9.64
C ILE A 36 6.33 5.01 -10.77
N SER A 37 7.06 3.95 -10.46
CA SER A 37 7.71 3.13 -11.45
C SER A 37 7.30 1.67 -11.27
N GLY A 38 7.30 0.93 -12.37
CA GLY A 38 6.86 -0.46 -12.38
C GLY A 38 5.50 -0.61 -13.04
N PRO A 39 4.93 -1.81 -13.02
CA PRO A 39 5.40 -2.95 -12.23
C PRO A 39 6.71 -3.53 -12.76
N ARG A 40 7.53 -4.01 -11.84
CA ARG A 40 8.77 -4.67 -12.22
C ARG A 40 8.45 -6.03 -12.83
N ASN A 41 9.35 -6.46 -13.68
CA ASN A 41 9.18 -7.76 -14.31
C ASN A 41 9.71 -8.87 -13.42
N ASP A 42 9.08 -9.02 -12.27
CA ASP A 42 9.43 -10.05 -11.30
C ASP A 42 8.12 -10.69 -10.80
N CYS A 43 8.25 -11.69 -9.95
CA CYS A 43 7.08 -12.42 -9.46
C CYS A 43 6.22 -11.60 -8.52
N TYR A 44 6.77 -10.53 -7.97
CA TYR A 44 6.02 -9.68 -7.04
C TYR A 44 5.34 -8.51 -7.72
N ARG A 45 5.67 -8.26 -8.99
CA ARG A 45 5.10 -7.16 -9.75
C ARG A 45 5.17 -5.83 -8.98
N THR A 46 6.34 -5.57 -8.41
CA THR A 46 6.55 -4.45 -7.51
C THR A 46 6.41 -3.11 -8.21
N ARG A 47 5.61 -2.23 -7.63
CA ARG A 47 5.57 -0.84 -8.03
C ARG A 47 6.27 -0.04 -6.95
N VAL A 48 7.15 0.87 -7.36
CA VAL A 48 7.91 1.68 -6.43
C VAL A 48 7.45 3.12 -6.56
N ILE A 49 7.07 3.72 -5.45
CA ILE A 49 6.71 5.13 -5.40
C ILE A 49 7.88 5.85 -4.72
N LYS A 50 8.53 6.72 -5.47
CA LYS A 50 9.67 7.48 -4.95
C LYS A 50 9.19 8.85 -4.56
N ASP A 51 9.29 9.18 -3.28
CA ASP A 51 8.77 10.45 -2.78
C ASP A 51 9.78 11.59 -2.97
N SER A 52 9.43 12.78 -2.49
CA SER A 52 10.29 13.96 -2.65
C SER A 52 11.59 13.85 -1.87
N HIS A 53 11.66 12.96 -0.91
CA HIS A 53 12.88 12.73 -0.13
C HIS A 53 13.66 11.52 -0.63
N ARG A 54 13.30 11.02 -1.83
CA ARG A 54 13.94 9.88 -2.46
C ARG A 54 13.76 8.57 -1.71
N ARG A 55 12.78 8.51 -0.84
CA ARG A 55 12.46 7.26 -0.16
C ARG A 55 11.57 6.43 -1.08
N GLN A 56 11.70 5.11 -0.98
CA GLN A 56 10.96 4.20 -1.84
C GLN A 56 9.88 3.49 -1.04
N TRP A 57 8.64 3.77 -1.41
CA TRP A 57 7.46 3.07 -0.89
C TRP A 57 7.12 2.01 -1.91
N LYS A 58 6.81 0.81 -1.45
CA LYS A 58 6.58 -0.29 -2.38
C LYS A 58 5.19 -0.88 -2.24
N VAL A 59 4.62 -1.21 -3.36
CA VAL A 59 3.36 -1.95 -3.41
C VAL A 59 3.63 -3.17 -4.27
N MET A 60 3.44 -4.36 -3.72
CA MET A 60 3.81 -5.57 -4.41
C MET A 60 2.79 -6.67 -4.19
N ARG A 61 2.93 -7.73 -4.96
CA ARG A 61 2.12 -8.92 -4.79
C ARG A 61 2.61 -9.67 -3.56
N ASP A 62 1.68 -10.01 -2.70
CA ASP A 62 2.02 -10.83 -1.55
C ASP A 62 1.56 -12.26 -1.83
N SER A 63 2.49 -13.14 -2.03
CA SER A 63 2.17 -14.52 -2.34
C SER A 63 1.68 -15.29 -1.13
N SER A 64 1.86 -14.76 0.07
CA SER A 64 1.41 -15.43 1.27
C SER A 64 -0.06 -15.18 1.56
N ILE A 65 -0.65 -14.14 0.95
CA ILE A 65 -2.06 -13.86 1.15
C ILE A 65 -2.90 -14.77 0.27
N THR A 66 -3.86 -15.43 0.89
CA THR A 66 -4.83 -16.18 0.12
C THR A 66 -6.10 -15.35 0.03
N PRO A 67 -6.46 -14.89 -1.13
CA PRO A 67 -7.65 -14.06 -1.26
C PRO A 67 -8.87 -14.85 -0.85
N LYS A 68 -9.74 -14.23 -0.11
CA LYS A 68 -10.99 -14.87 0.27
C LYS A 68 -11.97 -14.91 -0.87
N MET A 69 -11.65 -14.22 -1.93
CA MET A 69 -12.48 -14.23 -3.07
C MET A 69 -12.51 -15.57 -3.71
N ASN A 70 -13.54 -15.81 -4.39
CA ASN A 70 -13.78 -17.04 -4.93
C ASN A 70 -12.77 -17.51 -5.88
N VAL A 71 -12.51 -18.72 -5.79
CA VAL A 71 -11.57 -19.36 -6.60
C VAL A 71 -11.98 -19.27 -8.04
N GLY A 72 -11.05 -19.14 -8.91
CA GLY A 72 -11.32 -19.08 -10.32
C GLY A 72 -11.48 -17.70 -10.89
N SER A 73 -11.49 -16.69 -10.04
CA SER A 73 -11.54 -15.34 -10.53
C SER A 73 -10.20 -14.93 -11.12
N ALA A 74 -10.20 -14.45 -12.33
CA ALA A 74 -8.98 -13.99 -12.98
C ALA A 74 -8.41 -12.77 -12.28
N ASN A 75 -9.23 -12.04 -11.55
CA ASN A 75 -8.79 -10.80 -10.90
C ASN A 75 -8.28 -11.00 -9.49
N THR A 76 -8.29 -12.23 -9.00
CA THR A 76 -7.88 -12.52 -7.64
C THR A 76 -6.45 -12.10 -7.37
N ASP A 77 -5.58 -12.29 -8.35
CA ASP A 77 -4.17 -11.96 -8.18
C ASP A 77 -3.95 -10.46 -7.98
N GLU A 78 -4.74 -9.62 -8.62
CA GLU A 78 -4.58 -8.18 -8.51
C GLU A 78 -4.86 -7.68 -7.11
N TYR A 79 -5.64 -8.42 -6.35
CA TYR A 79 -6.01 -8.04 -4.98
C TYR A 79 -5.09 -8.62 -3.93
N ARG A 80 -3.99 -9.22 -4.33
CA ARG A 80 -2.97 -9.68 -3.40
C ARG A 80 -1.95 -8.57 -3.25
N VAL A 81 -2.14 -7.75 -2.24
CA VAL A 81 -1.36 -6.53 -2.10
C VAL A 81 -0.62 -6.50 -0.78
N GLU A 82 0.65 -6.21 -0.87
CA GLU A 82 1.47 -5.90 0.29
C GLU A 82 2.05 -4.51 0.11
N PHE A 83 1.84 -3.66 1.09
CA PHE A 83 2.38 -2.31 1.10
C PHE A 83 3.55 -2.27 2.08
N VAL A 84 4.71 -1.86 1.58
CA VAL A 84 5.94 -1.83 2.37
C VAL A 84 6.47 -0.40 2.40
N THR A 85 6.70 0.12 3.60
CA THR A 85 7.22 1.48 3.74
C THR A 85 8.74 1.47 3.74
N PRO A 86 9.37 2.63 3.42
CA PRO A 86 10.79 2.79 3.71
C PRO A 86 10.95 2.94 5.22
N PRO A 87 12.19 3.00 5.72
CA PRO A 87 12.40 3.30 7.14
C PRO A 87 11.80 4.66 7.48
N LEU A 88 10.93 4.68 8.47
CA LEU A 88 10.20 5.88 8.86
C LEU A 88 10.62 6.31 10.25
N LYS A 89 10.44 7.60 10.53
CA LYS A 89 10.65 8.16 11.84
C LYS A 89 9.32 8.51 12.47
N TYR A 90 9.36 8.89 13.74
CA TYR A 90 8.16 9.27 14.45
C TYR A 90 7.36 10.34 13.70
N GLU A 91 8.06 11.31 13.12
CA GLU A 91 7.41 12.40 12.40
C GLU A 91 6.69 11.94 11.14
N ASP A 92 6.95 10.73 10.67
CA ASP A 92 6.31 10.18 9.48
C ASP A 92 5.01 9.44 9.78
N ILE A 93 4.66 9.32 11.06
CA ILE A 93 3.47 8.55 11.44
C ILE A 93 2.20 9.13 10.82
N GLU A 94 2.09 10.46 10.80
CA GLU A 94 0.91 11.08 10.23
C GLU A 94 0.78 10.77 8.73
N THR A 95 1.89 10.80 8.02
CA THR A 95 1.90 10.43 6.61
C THR A 95 1.43 8.99 6.42
N LEU A 96 1.95 8.09 7.23
CA LEU A 96 1.55 6.69 7.16
C LEU A 96 0.06 6.53 7.45
N GLN A 97 -0.44 7.22 8.45
CA GLN A 97 -1.87 7.17 8.79
C GLN A 97 -2.73 7.66 7.64
N ASN A 98 -2.28 8.71 6.96
CA ASN A 98 -3.03 9.25 5.83
C ASN A 98 -3.08 8.25 4.67
N ILE A 99 -2.00 7.54 4.44
CA ILE A 99 -1.97 6.51 3.40
C ILE A 99 -2.94 5.39 3.73
N ILE A 100 -2.88 4.88 4.95
CA ILE A 100 -3.76 3.78 5.37
C ILE A 100 -5.23 4.21 5.31
N ARG A 101 -5.51 5.43 5.73
CA ARG A 101 -6.87 5.96 5.65
C ARG A 101 -7.36 6.00 4.21
N LYS A 102 -6.49 6.37 3.30
CA LYS A 102 -6.85 6.42 1.90
C LYS A 102 -7.14 5.04 1.33
N PHE A 103 -6.36 4.05 1.72
CA PHE A 103 -6.63 2.66 1.34
C PHE A 103 -8.01 2.23 1.82
N LYS A 104 -8.34 2.55 3.05
CA LYS A 104 -9.63 2.16 3.62
C LYS A 104 -10.78 2.87 2.94
N GLU A 105 -10.60 4.12 2.56
CA GLU A 105 -11.63 4.85 1.85
C GLU A 105 -11.93 4.20 0.50
N ILE A 106 -10.91 3.79 -0.22
CA ILE A 106 -11.09 3.13 -1.51
C ILE A 106 -11.81 1.80 -1.31
N GLU A 107 -11.40 1.04 -0.33
CA GLU A 107 -11.99 -0.26 -0.05
C GLU A 107 -13.45 -0.13 0.35
N ILE A 108 -13.76 0.80 1.24
CA ILE A 108 -15.12 1.03 1.69
C ILE A 108 -15.99 1.52 0.56
N GLY A 109 -15.48 2.41 -0.27
CA GLY A 109 -16.22 2.90 -1.40
C GLY A 109 -16.64 1.80 -2.35
N ARG A 110 -15.76 0.85 -2.60
CA ARG A 110 -16.07 -0.27 -3.47
C ARG A 110 -17.09 -1.20 -2.83
N ALA A 111 -16.92 -1.47 -1.54
CA ALA A 111 -17.85 -2.31 -0.82
C ALA A 111 -19.24 -1.68 -0.77
N SER A 112 -19.30 -0.37 -0.54
CA SER A 112 -20.56 0.34 -0.52
C SER A 112 -21.30 0.24 -1.83
N CYS A 113 -20.58 0.35 -2.92
CA CYS A 113 -21.20 0.23 -4.22
C CYS A 113 -21.84 -1.12 -4.43
N ARG A 114 -21.23 -2.16 -3.90
CA ARG A 114 -21.81 -3.50 -4.04
C ARG A 114 -22.98 -3.73 -3.12
N GLU A 115 -22.91 -3.18 -1.93
CA GLU A 115 -23.95 -3.43 -0.94
C GLU A 115 -25.23 -2.67 -1.18
N ARG A 116 -25.18 -1.69 -2.04
CA ARG A 116 -26.36 -0.92 -2.35
C ARG A 116 -27.26 -1.56 -3.38
N VAL A 117 -26.94 -2.72 -3.75
CA VAL A 117 -27.74 -3.43 -4.73
C VAL A 117 -29.12 -3.74 -4.22
#